data_fa7d001bd88460643a2a30108e300c18
#
_entry.id   fa7d001bd88460643a2a30108e300c18
#
_cell.length_a   1.000
_cell.length_b   1.000
_cell.length_c   1.000
_cell.angle_alpha   90.00
_cell.angle_beta   90.00
_cell.angle_gamma   90.00
#
_symmetry.space_group_name_H-M   'P 1'
#
loop_
_entity.id
_entity.type
_entity.pdbx_description
1 polymer ?
#
loop_
_entity_poly.entity_id
_entity_poly.type
_entity_poly.pdbx_seq_one_letter_code
_entity_poly.pdbx_strand_id
1 'polypeptide(L)'
;MNKAACKHQQVFWSDAEAVLRHIRTRVFMDEQQVSAADEWDGQDETAIHFLTYLDNDQAIATARVLVEADEAGESLYHIGRVAVLKDYRQQGIGRSLMAYVIGWCIQQSSAARLYLHAQTSRTAFYEYLGFVPQGTEFMDAGIPHITMWYRPAR
;
A
#
# COMPACT_ATOMS: atom_id res chain seq x y z
N MET A 1 -5.24 26.19 0.42
CA MET A 1 -4.07 25.58 -0.23
C MET A 1 -4.54 24.66 -1.35
N ASN A 2 -4.03 24.89 -2.54
CA ASN A 2 -4.34 24.00 -3.66
C ASN A 2 -3.65 22.67 -3.41
N LYS A 3 -4.40 21.56 -3.55
CA LYS A 3 -3.78 20.26 -3.57
C LYS A 3 -2.84 20.20 -4.76
N ALA A 4 -1.62 19.74 -4.54
CA ALA A 4 -0.72 19.44 -5.65
C ALA A 4 -1.43 18.41 -6.53
N ALA A 5 -1.51 18.67 -7.83
CA ALA A 5 -2.04 17.68 -8.77
C ALA A 5 -1.11 16.48 -8.77
N CYS A 6 -1.65 15.29 -8.60
CA CYS A 6 -0.87 14.07 -8.59
C CYS A 6 -1.48 13.03 -9.52
N LYS A 7 -0.64 12.13 -9.99
CA LYS A 7 -1.01 11.09 -10.92
C LYS A 7 -0.55 9.75 -10.37
N HIS A 8 -1.46 8.78 -10.33
CA HIS A 8 -1.15 7.42 -9.90
C HIS A 8 -0.94 6.53 -11.11
N GLN A 9 -0.01 5.60 -10.98
CA GLN A 9 0.33 4.72 -12.09
C GLN A 9 0.81 3.37 -11.57
N GLN A 10 0.34 2.29 -12.20
CA GLN A 10 0.93 0.98 -12.00
C GLN A 10 2.28 0.95 -12.70
N VAL A 11 3.29 0.38 -12.05
CA VAL A 11 4.64 0.27 -12.60
C VAL A 11 5.16 -1.14 -12.39
N PHE A 12 6.11 -1.56 -13.22
CA PHE A 12 6.80 -2.82 -13.05
C PHE A 12 8.07 -2.62 -12.22
N TRP A 13 8.38 -3.59 -11.36
CA TRP A 13 9.58 -3.54 -10.52
C TRP A 13 10.83 -3.32 -11.36
N SER A 14 10.96 -4.05 -12.47
CA SER A 14 12.15 -3.93 -13.35
C SER A 14 12.36 -2.54 -13.91
N ASP A 15 11.27 -1.77 -14.10
CA ASP A 15 11.34 -0.41 -14.66
C ASP A 15 11.52 0.67 -13.60
N ALA A 16 11.10 0.42 -12.37
CA ALA A 16 10.99 1.44 -11.33
C ALA A 16 11.72 1.08 -10.04
N GLU A 17 12.56 0.07 -10.05
CA GLU A 17 13.18 -0.45 -8.82
C GLU A 17 13.87 0.64 -8.00
N ALA A 18 14.67 1.50 -8.63
CA ALA A 18 15.43 2.53 -7.91
C ALA A 18 14.49 3.50 -7.18
N VAL A 19 13.43 3.94 -7.84
CA VAL A 19 12.44 4.87 -7.26
C VAL A 19 11.64 4.20 -6.15
N LEU A 20 11.20 2.97 -6.37
CA LEU A 20 10.46 2.20 -5.37
C LEU A 20 11.31 1.97 -4.13
N ARG A 21 12.57 1.57 -4.30
CA ARG A 21 13.49 1.39 -3.19
C ARG A 21 13.74 2.69 -2.44
N HIS A 22 13.87 3.80 -3.16
CA HIS A 22 14.12 5.10 -2.54
C HIS A 22 12.99 5.48 -1.59
N ILE A 23 11.74 5.44 -2.04
CA ILE A 23 10.59 5.82 -1.21
C ILE A 23 10.47 4.89 0.00
N ARG A 24 10.59 3.58 -0.22
CA ARG A 24 10.43 2.59 0.84
C ARG A 24 11.58 2.68 1.86
N THR A 25 12.78 2.94 1.42
CA THR A 25 13.92 3.14 2.33
C THR A 25 13.66 4.36 3.23
N ARG A 26 13.22 5.48 2.63
CA ARG A 26 12.97 6.70 3.40
C ARG A 26 11.88 6.49 4.45
N VAL A 27 10.78 5.87 4.09
CA VAL A 27 9.62 5.73 4.99
C VAL A 27 9.79 4.57 5.97
N PHE A 28 10.13 3.39 5.48
CA PHE A 28 10.13 2.20 6.34
C PHE A 28 11.45 2.00 7.08
N MET A 29 12.57 2.30 6.46
CA MET A 29 13.87 2.08 7.09
C MET A 29 14.36 3.31 7.85
N ASP A 30 14.36 4.48 7.23
CA ASP A 30 14.88 5.70 7.87
C ASP A 30 13.94 6.21 8.96
N GLU A 31 12.64 6.28 8.69
CA GLU A 31 11.68 6.80 9.66
C GLU A 31 11.22 5.74 10.67
N GLN A 32 10.83 4.55 10.19
CA GLN A 32 10.21 3.53 11.03
C GLN A 32 11.18 2.48 11.56
N GLN A 33 12.45 2.55 11.18
CA GLN A 33 13.52 1.68 11.65
C GLN A 33 13.29 0.20 11.33
N VAL A 34 12.60 -0.08 10.22
CA VAL A 34 12.44 -1.45 9.72
C VAL A 34 13.79 -1.91 9.16
N SER A 35 14.20 -3.13 9.48
CA SER A 35 15.46 -3.68 8.99
C SER A 35 15.40 -3.95 7.49
N ALA A 36 16.56 -3.96 6.83
CA ALA A 36 16.65 -4.32 5.42
C ALA A 36 16.13 -5.74 5.17
N ALA A 37 16.40 -6.67 6.09
CA ALA A 37 15.94 -8.04 5.96
C ALA A 37 14.42 -8.15 5.96
N ASP A 38 13.74 -7.32 6.76
CA ASP A 38 12.27 -7.30 6.83
C ASP A 38 11.66 -6.55 5.65
N GLU A 39 12.27 -5.43 5.23
CA GLU A 39 11.72 -4.62 4.15
C GLU A 39 11.85 -5.32 2.79
N TRP A 40 13.01 -5.85 2.49
CA TRP A 40 13.27 -6.53 1.19
C TRP A 40 12.99 -8.01 1.33
N ASP A 41 11.69 -8.37 1.22
CA ASP A 41 11.18 -9.70 1.52
C ASP A 41 11.23 -10.69 0.33
N GLY A 42 11.81 -10.27 -0.79
CA GLY A 42 11.96 -11.13 -1.96
C GLY A 42 10.71 -11.27 -2.82
N GLN A 43 9.64 -10.52 -2.53
CA GLN A 43 8.38 -10.65 -3.26
C GLN A 43 8.16 -9.54 -4.29
N ASP A 44 9.10 -8.61 -4.43
CA ASP A 44 8.89 -7.41 -5.25
C ASP A 44 8.85 -7.70 -6.74
N GLU A 45 9.62 -8.65 -7.22
CA GLU A 45 9.69 -8.95 -8.66
C GLU A 45 8.36 -9.46 -9.22
N THR A 46 7.58 -10.16 -8.40
CA THR A 46 6.28 -10.73 -8.81
C THR A 46 5.09 -9.89 -8.36
N ALA A 47 5.31 -8.87 -7.54
CA ALA A 47 4.25 -8.02 -7.02
C ALA A 47 3.80 -6.99 -8.04
N ILE A 48 2.61 -6.44 -7.81
CA ILE A 48 2.11 -5.30 -8.56
C ILE A 48 2.48 -4.03 -7.77
N HIS A 49 3.12 -3.08 -8.43
CA HIS A 49 3.57 -1.85 -7.78
C HIS A 49 2.83 -0.64 -8.32
N PHE A 50 2.67 0.37 -7.47
CA PHE A 50 2.03 1.64 -7.82
C PHE A 50 2.91 2.78 -7.35
N LEU A 51 2.96 3.84 -8.14
CA LEU A 51 3.64 5.09 -7.78
C LEU A 51 2.68 6.26 -7.96
N THR A 52 2.84 7.25 -7.11
CA THR A 52 2.18 8.54 -7.27
C THR A 52 3.23 9.57 -7.64
N TYR A 53 2.96 10.32 -8.70
CA TYR A 53 3.84 11.35 -9.22
C TYR A 53 3.19 12.73 -9.08
N LEU A 54 4.00 13.74 -8.79
CA LEU A 54 3.61 15.14 -8.95
C LEU A 54 3.68 15.54 -10.42
N ASP A 55 3.19 16.74 -10.75
CA ASP A 55 3.20 17.28 -12.12
C ASP A 55 4.61 17.37 -12.72
N ASN A 56 5.64 17.47 -11.89
CA ASN A 56 7.04 17.53 -12.33
C ASN A 56 7.67 16.13 -12.46
N ASP A 57 6.85 15.08 -12.51
CA ASP A 57 7.28 13.69 -12.59
C ASP A 57 8.07 13.19 -11.38
N GLN A 58 8.02 13.91 -10.26
CA GLN A 58 8.62 13.46 -9.00
C GLN A 58 7.73 12.42 -8.35
N ALA A 59 8.27 11.23 -8.08
CA ALA A 59 7.56 10.17 -7.37
C ALA A 59 7.57 10.44 -5.87
N ILE A 60 6.41 10.41 -5.23
CA ILE A 60 6.25 10.81 -3.82
C ILE A 60 5.54 9.79 -2.96
N ALA A 61 4.94 8.76 -3.54
CA ALA A 61 4.22 7.75 -2.78
C ALA A 61 4.21 6.43 -3.53
N THR A 62 4.03 5.34 -2.80
CA THR A 62 3.99 4.00 -3.38
C THR A 62 3.04 3.10 -2.61
N ALA A 63 2.59 2.03 -3.29
CA ALA A 63 1.88 0.91 -2.69
C ALA A 63 2.23 -0.35 -3.47
N ARG A 64 2.11 -1.50 -2.81
CA ARG A 64 2.38 -2.81 -3.40
C ARG A 64 1.17 -3.73 -3.21
N VAL A 65 0.86 -4.53 -4.21
CA VAL A 65 -0.17 -5.58 -4.12
C VAL A 65 0.48 -6.92 -4.40
N LEU A 66 0.35 -7.85 -3.46
CA LEU A 66 0.72 -9.24 -3.65
C LEU A 66 -0.55 -10.00 -4.09
N VAL A 67 -0.48 -10.72 -5.20
CA VAL A 67 -1.60 -11.51 -5.69
C VAL A 67 -1.45 -12.92 -5.16
N GLU A 68 -2.41 -13.33 -4.33
CA GLU A 68 -2.44 -14.64 -3.67
C GLU A 68 -3.70 -15.39 -4.09
N ALA A 69 -3.80 -16.65 -3.70
CA ALA A 69 -5.00 -17.45 -3.93
C ALA A 69 -5.51 -18.00 -2.60
N ASP A 70 -6.84 -18.01 -2.43
CA ASP A 70 -7.45 -18.68 -1.28
C ASP A 70 -7.59 -20.18 -1.52
N GLU A 71 -8.18 -20.90 -0.56
CA GLU A 71 -8.33 -22.35 -0.64
C GLU A 71 -9.17 -22.78 -1.84
N ALA A 72 -10.11 -21.96 -2.29
CA ALA A 72 -10.95 -22.21 -3.45
C ALA A 72 -10.29 -21.78 -4.77
N GLY A 73 -9.08 -21.24 -4.73
CA GLY A 73 -8.37 -20.75 -5.91
C GLY A 73 -8.77 -19.35 -6.34
N GLU A 74 -9.61 -18.66 -5.55
CA GLU A 74 -9.99 -17.28 -5.84
C GLU A 74 -8.88 -16.31 -5.45
N SER A 75 -8.77 -15.21 -6.19
CA SER A 75 -7.71 -14.23 -5.97
C SER A 75 -7.88 -13.47 -4.67
N LEU A 76 -6.79 -13.39 -3.92
CA LEU A 76 -6.64 -12.51 -2.75
C LEU A 76 -5.63 -11.44 -3.10
N TYR A 77 -5.99 -10.19 -2.87
CA TYR A 77 -5.10 -9.06 -3.12
C TYR A 77 -4.64 -8.51 -1.78
N HIS A 78 -3.36 -8.71 -1.49
CA HIS A 78 -2.74 -8.25 -0.25
C HIS A 78 -2.06 -6.90 -0.51
N ILE A 79 -2.68 -5.82 -0.05
CA ILE A 79 -2.15 -4.48 -0.22
C ILE A 79 -1.16 -4.21 0.91
N GLY A 80 0.00 -3.72 0.58
CA GLY A 80 1.02 -3.40 1.57
C GLY A 80 1.99 -2.36 1.06
N ARG A 81 3.00 -2.08 1.87
CA ARG A 81 4.06 -1.10 1.54
C ARG A 81 3.50 0.24 1.11
N VAL A 82 2.39 0.67 1.73
CA VAL A 82 1.78 1.98 1.47
C VAL A 82 2.62 3.04 2.16
N ALA A 83 3.18 3.95 1.38
CA ALA A 83 4.10 4.95 1.91
C ALA A 83 3.96 6.26 1.15
N VAL A 84 3.92 7.37 1.90
CA VAL A 84 3.97 8.72 1.35
C VAL A 84 5.18 9.42 1.95
N LEU A 85 6.01 10.04 1.12
CA LEU A 85 7.15 10.79 1.61
C LEU A 85 6.71 11.88 2.58
N LYS A 86 7.50 12.09 3.63
CA LYS A 86 7.13 12.92 4.77
C LYS A 86 6.62 14.32 4.38
N ASP A 87 7.30 14.97 3.45
CA ASP A 87 6.96 16.36 3.06
C ASP A 87 5.64 16.47 2.30
N TYR A 88 5.05 15.34 1.89
CA TYR A 88 3.83 15.31 1.08
C TYR A 88 2.64 14.71 1.83
N ARG A 89 2.78 14.50 3.14
CA ARG A 89 1.71 13.95 3.98
C ARG A 89 0.67 15.02 4.34
N GLN A 90 -0.50 14.58 4.81
CA GLN A 90 -1.61 15.43 5.23
C GLN A 90 -2.20 16.24 4.07
N GLN A 91 -2.06 15.77 2.85
CA GLN A 91 -2.58 16.40 1.64
C GLN A 91 -3.57 15.50 0.89
N GLY A 92 -3.95 14.37 1.48
CA GLY A 92 -4.88 13.42 0.86
C GLY A 92 -4.25 12.50 -0.18
N ILE A 93 -2.91 12.50 -0.32
CA ILE A 93 -2.22 11.69 -1.33
C ILE A 93 -2.37 10.19 -1.05
N GLY A 94 -2.16 9.78 0.22
CA GLY A 94 -2.31 8.37 0.59
C GLY A 94 -3.72 7.86 0.36
N ARG A 95 -4.72 8.66 0.68
CA ARG A 95 -6.13 8.32 0.43
C ARG A 95 -6.40 8.18 -1.06
N SER A 96 -5.93 9.11 -1.86
CA SER A 96 -6.10 9.10 -3.31
C SER A 96 -5.41 7.90 -3.95
N LEU A 97 -4.17 7.60 -3.50
CA LEU A 97 -3.45 6.41 -3.97
C LEU A 97 -4.19 5.14 -3.62
N MET A 98 -4.67 5.01 -2.38
CA MET A 98 -5.41 3.82 -1.95
C MET A 98 -6.70 3.64 -2.75
N ALA A 99 -7.43 4.72 -3.03
CA ALA A 99 -8.62 4.63 -3.87
C ALA A 99 -8.29 4.08 -5.26
N TYR A 100 -7.17 4.51 -5.83
CA TYR A 100 -6.68 4.02 -7.12
C TYR A 100 -6.34 2.52 -7.05
N VAL A 101 -5.61 2.11 -6.01
CA VAL A 101 -5.19 0.71 -5.83
C VAL A 101 -6.40 -0.20 -5.61
N ILE A 102 -7.36 0.22 -4.77
CA ILE A 102 -8.60 -0.53 -4.53
C ILE A 102 -9.37 -0.70 -5.84
N GLY A 103 -9.53 0.38 -6.59
CA GLY A 103 -10.20 0.34 -7.88
C GLY A 103 -9.53 -0.62 -8.86
N TRP A 104 -8.19 -0.61 -8.90
CA TRP A 104 -7.43 -1.54 -9.73
C TRP A 104 -7.73 -2.99 -9.35
N CYS A 105 -7.71 -3.32 -8.06
CA CYS A 105 -7.98 -4.68 -7.58
C CYS A 105 -9.39 -5.14 -7.95
N ILE A 106 -10.39 -4.28 -7.75
CA ILE A 106 -11.79 -4.61 -8.04
C ILE A 106 -12.00 -4.88 -9.54
N GLN A 107 -11.28 -4.16 -10.39
CA GLN A 107 -11.36 -4.35 -11.84
C GLN A 107 -10.79 -5.68 -12.31
N GLN A 108 -9.91 -6.31 -11.53
CA GLN A 108 -9.30 -7.58 -11.92
C GLN A 108 -10.30 -8.74 -11.85
N SER A 109 -11.21 -8.71 -10.86
CA SER A 109 -12.22 -9.76 -10.70
C SER A 109 -13.32 -9.26 -9.78
N SER A 110 -14.58 -9.56 -10.12
CA SER A 110 -15.73 -9.23 -9.27
C SER A 110 -15.72 -10.03 -7.96
N ALA A 111 -15.02 -11.17 -7.93
CA ALA A 111 -14.89 -12.01 -6.74
C ALA A 111 -13.62 -11.68 -5.94
N ALA A 112 -12.88 -10.64 -6.32
CA ALA A 112 -11.64 -10.26 -5.65
C ALA A 112 -11.88 -9.87 -4.20
N ARG A 113 -11.03 -10.42 -3.31
CA ARG A 113 -11.03 -10.07 -1.89
C ARG A 113 -9.73 -9.33 -1.60
N LEU A 114 -9.85 -8.22 -0.89
CA LEU A 114 -8.72 -7.34 -0.57
C LEU A 114 -8.50 -7.32 0.93
N TYR A 115 -7.24 -7.44 1.34
CA TYR A 115 -6.88 -7.30 2.74
C TYR A 115 -5.51 -6.63 2.88
N LEU A 116 -5.23 -6.18 4.09
CA LEU A 116 -3.94 -5.59 4.43
C LEU A 116 -3.64 -5.82 5.91
N HIS A 117 -2.39 -5.65 6.27
CA HIS A 117 -1.94 -5.62 7.66
C HIS A 117 -1.66 -4.17 8.02
N ALA A 118 -2.60 -3.55 8.73
CA ALA A 118 -2.49 -2.15 9.10
C ALA A 118 -1.68 -2.00 10.38
N GLN A 119 -0.77 -1.03 10.42
CA GLN A 119 -0.21 -0.59 11.69
C GLN A 119 -1.37 -0.09 12.56
N THR A 120 -1.43 -0.52 13.82
CA THR A 120 -2.57 -0.21 14.70
C THR A 120 -2.81 1.29 14.86
N SER A 121 -1.77 2.11 14.70
CA SER A 121 -1.88 3.57 14.73
C SER A 121 -2.57 4.15 13.49
N ARG A 122 -2.83 3.32 12.47
CA ARG A 122 -3.38 3.76 11.18
C ARG A 122 -4.76 3.17 10.88
N THR A 123 -5.38 2.47 11.82
CA THR A 123 -6.67 1.80 11.57
C THR A 123 -7.76 2.77 11.13
N ALA A 124 -7.81 3.97 11.71
CA ALA A 124 -8.82 4.98 11.34
C ALA A 124 -8.71 5.38 9.86
N PHE A 125 -7.49 5.50 9.35
CA PHE A 125 -7.24 5.81 7.93
C PHE A 125 -7.84 4.72 7.03
N TYR A 126 -7.59 3.46 7.35
CA TYR A 126 -8.09 2.34 6.55
C TYR A 126 -9.59 2.11 6.74
N GLU A 127 -10.12 2.35 7.95
CA GLU A 127 -11.56 2.27 8.18
C GLU A 127 -12.32 3.27 7.32
N TYR A 128 -11.79 4.47 7.19
CA TYR A 128 -12.37 5.50 6.31
C TYR A 128 -12.47 5.01 4.86
N LEU A 129 -11.49 4.19 4.42
CA LEU A 129 -11.44 3.66 3.05
C LEU A 129 -12.34 2.43 2.84
N GLY A 130 -12.96 1.91 3.89
CA GLY A 130 -13.86 0.76 3.80
C GLY A 130 -13.28 -0.56 4.31
N PHE A 131 -12.15 -0.53 5.02
CA PHE A 131 -11.56 -1.72 5.61
C PHE A 131 -12.07 -1.91 7.04
N VAL A 132 -12.23 -3.16 7.44
CA VAL A 132 -12.71 -3.55 8.77
C VAL A 132 -11.66 -4.44 9.43
N PRO A 133 -11.26 -4.14 10.69
CA PRO A 133 -10.29 -5.00 11.38
C PRO A 133 -10.89 -6.35 11.72
N GLN A 134 -10.08 -7.38 11.67
CA GLN A 134 -10.48 -8.74 11.98
C GLN A 134 -9.32 -9.48 12.64
N GLY A 135 -9.60 -10.16 13.73
CA GLY A 135 -8.61 -10.93 14.46
C GLY A 135 -7.91 -10.12 15.53
N THR A 136 -6.77 -10.62 16.00
CA THR A 136 -5.99 -10.01 17.06
C THR A 136 -4.78 -9.28 16.52
N GLU A 137 -4.27 -8.34 17.31
CA GLU A 137 -3.03 -7.65 16.99
C GLU A 137 -1.84 -8.63 16.96
N PHE A 138 -0.90 -8.34 16.07
CA PHE A 138 0.34 -9.10 15.95
C PHE A 138 1.49 -8.14 15.66
N MET A 139 2.72 -8.61 15.90
CA MET A 139 3.92 -7.81 15.64
C MET A 139 4.45 -8.14 14.24
N ASP A 140 4.77 -7.09 13.49
CA ASP A 140 5.41 -7.21 12.18
C ASP A 140 6.52 -6.17 12.12
N ALA A 141 7.75 -6.61 11.91
CA ALA A 141 8.95 -5.76 11.94
C ALA A 141 9.04 -4.92 13.23
N GLY A 142 8.60 -5.47 14.36
CA GLY A 142 8.60 -4.80 15.65
C GLY A 142 7.51 -3.75 15.85
N ILE A 143 6.55 -3.65 14.94
CA ILE A 143 5.46 -2.68 15.00
C ILE A 143 4.12 -3.42 15.14
N PRO A 144 3.22 -2.98 16.05
CA PRO A 144 1.90 -3.63 16.19
C PRO A 144 1.04 -3.43 14.94
N HIS A 145 0.45 -4.51 14.46
CA HIS A 145 -0.41 -4.55 13.28
C HIS A 145 -1.70 -5.29 13.57
N ILE A 146 -2.71 -5.06 12.73
CA ILE A 146 -3.95 -5.83 12.71
C ILE A 146 -4.37 -6.05 11.26
N THR A 147 -4.90 -7.23 10.96
CA THR A 147 -5.41 -7.54 9.62
C THR A 147 -6.73 -6.81 9.40
N MET A 148 -6.89 -6.19 8.24
CA MET A 148 -8.12 -5.51 7.87
C MET A 148 -8.58 -5.98 6.50
N TRP A 149 -9.88 -6.19 6.36
CA TRP A 149 -10.50 -6.64 5.12
C TRP A 149 -11.36 -5.55 4.51
N TYR A 150 -11.33 -5.45 3.20
CA TYR A 150 -12.15 -4.48 2.48
C TYR A 150 -13.62 -4.88 2.54
N ARG A 151 -14.44 -4.04 3.14
CA ARG A 151 -15.88 -4.24 3.32
C ARG A 151 -16.56 -2.89 3.12
N PRO A 152 -16.69 -2.41 1.88
CA PRO A 152 -17.28 -1.09 1.67
C PRO A 152 -18.75 -1.09 2.09
N ALA A 153 -19.19 0.04 2.59
CA ALA A 153 -20.61 0.25 2.88
C ALA A 153 -21.40 0.20 1.56
N ARG A 154 -22.56 -0.42 1.61
CA ARG A 154 -23.45 -0.52 0.45
C ARG A 154 -24.28 0.73 0.28
#